data_dded32e2284e988f6cdc237bb6b862a9
#
_entry.id   dded32e2284e988f6cdc237bb6b862a9
#
_cell.length_a   1.000
_cell.length_b   1.000
_cell.length_c   1.000
_cell.angle_alpha   90.00
_cell.angle_beta   90.00
_cell.angle_gamma   90.00
#
_symmetry.space_group_name_H-M   'P 1'
#
loop_
_entity.id
_entity.type
_entity.pdbx_description
1 polymer ?
#
loop_
_entity_poly.entity_id
_entity_poly.type
_entity_poly.pdbx_seq_one_letter_code
_entity_poly.pdbx_strand_id
1 'polypeptide(L)'
;YYYTDASKAQDYAPTNVKVRKSYGKNVIYWDKRELTDSIYYAVYRGESADFTPDDSTLVRGAIKDSYCMDTRVGDGKSYYYKVQAQKLAMDGTINGKSTDALSEKVAQDTQEEYEKRLGSKDYRDSMEISTPNGTGSVEKSQGNLMYESTDFSIPSLLLNLELTRTYNSQSDKEGMLGKGWYDSFHKELYQLGDDLVFQD
;
A
#
# COMPACT_ATOMS: atom_id res chain seq x y z
N TYR A 1 -2.08 43.36 15.69
CA TYR A 1 -1.20 42.75 14.69
C TYR A 1 -0.99 41.30 15.11
N TYR A 2 -1.75 40.38 14.52
CA TYR A 2 -1.47 38.94 14.66
C TYR A 2 -0.31 38.63 13.71
N TYR A 3 0.89 38.49 14.25
CA TYR A 3 2.00 37.89 13.52
C TYR A 3 1.62 36.42 13.25
N THR A 4 1.26 36.10 12.02
CA THR A 4 1.09 34.70 11.58
C THR A 4 2.48 34.13 11.44
N ASP A 5 2.93 33.45 12.49
CA ASP A 5 4.24 32.82 12.51
C ASP A 5 4.24 31.62 11.53
N ALA A 6 4.70 31.88 10.30
CA ALA A 6 4.85 30.86 9.25
C ALA A 6 5.82 29.74 9.67
N SER A 7 6.68 30.00 10.68
CA SER A 7 7.65 29.02 11.20
C SER A 7 6.96 27.83 11.88
N LYS A 8 5.75 28.00 12.43
CA LYS A 8 5.05 26.92 13.14
C LYS A 8 4.71 25.71 12.28
N ALA A 9 4.56 25.85 10.97
CA ALA A 9 4.35 24.69 10.09
C ALA A 9 5.59 23.77 10.06
N GLN A 10 6.80 24.34 10.17
CA GLN A 10 8.04 23.58 10.17
C GLN A 10 8.18 22.66 11.38
N ASP A 11 7.63 23.03 12.55
CA ASP A 11 7.67 22.19 13.76
C ASP A 11 6.89 20.87 13.57
N TYR A 12 6.01 20.84 12.58
CA TYR A 12 5.16 19.69 12.23
C TYR A 12 5.60 19.01 10.93
N ALA A 13 6.80 19.30 10.42
CA ALA A 13 7.32 18.63 9.21
C ALA A 13 7.18 17.11 9.33
N PRO A 14 6.61 16.44 8.32
CA PRO A 14 6.41 15.00 8.36
C PRO A 14 7.75 14.28 8.36
N THR A 15 7.80 13.12 9.04
CA THR A 15 8.98 12.26 9.11
C THR A 15 8.60 10.84 8.70
N ASN A 16 9.57 10.07 8.21
CA ASN A 16 9.41 8.67 7.82
C ASN A 16 8.28 8.44 6.80
N VAL A 17 8.23 9.27 5.75
CA VAL A 17 7.23 9.11 4.69
C VAL A 17 7.48 7.80 3.94
N LYS A 18 6.50 6.91 3.98
CA LYS A 18 6.52 5.60 3.35
C LYS A 18 5.30 5.41 2.46
N VAL A 19 5.39 4.43 1.56
CA VAL A 19 4.27 4.10 0.66
C VAL A 19 4.04 2.59 0.66
N ARG A 20 2.80 2.18 0.93
CA ARG A 20 2.32 0.82 0.61
C ARG A 20 1.70 0.83 -0.77
N LYS A 21 2.30 0.03 -1.64
CA LYS A 21 1.83 -0.15 -3.00
C LYS A 21 0.70 -1.19 -3.04
N SER A 22 -0.35 -0.87 -3.80
CA SER A 22 -1.33 -1.83 -4.30
C SER A 22 -1.59 -1.54 -5.77
N TYR A 23 -2.11 -2.51 -6.53
CA TYR A 23 -2.46 -2.26 -7.93
C TYR A 23 -3.55 -1.18 -8.02
N GLY A 24 -3.26 -0.11 -8.79
CA GLY A 24 -4.16 1.03 -8.95
C GLY A 24 -4.36 1.92 -7.72
N LYS A 25 -3.62 1.67 -6.63
CA LYS A 25 -3.74 2.44 -5.39
C LYS A 25 -2.42 2.46 -4.62
N ASN A 26 -2.04 3.63 -4.10
CA ASN A 26 -0.96 3.78 -3.13
C ASN A 26 -1.49 4.35 -1.82
N VAL A 27 -1.00 3.83 -0.70
CA VAL A 27 -1.24 4.41 0.63
C VAL A 27 0.05 5.06 1.10
N ILE A 28 0.05 6.37 1.19
CA ILE A 28 1.16 7.19 1.66
C ILE A 28 0.94 7.42 3.15
N TYR A 29 1.92 7.14 4.00
CA TYR A 29 1.82 7.33 5.44
C TYR A 29 3.14 7.82 6.02
N TRP A 30 3.04 8.48 7.18
CA TRP A 30 4.15 9.10 7.90
C TRP A 30 3.94 9.02 9.41
N ASP A 31 4.94 9.41 10.18
CA ASP A 31 4.83 9.40 11.64
C ASP A 31 3.68 10.28 12.12
N LYS A 32 2.83 9.71 12.98
CA LYS A 32 1.72 10.44 13.58
C LYS A 32 2.23 11.53 14.54
N ARG A 33 1.62 12.70 14.45
CA ARG A 33 1.85 13.83 15.36
C ARG A 33 0.52 14.45 15.79
N GLU A 34 0.47 14.94 17.02
CA GLU A 34 -0.65 15.76 17.49
C GLU A 34 -0.59 17.13 16.79
N LEU A 35 -1.57 17.42 15.96
CA LEU A 35 -1.65 18.65 15.20
C LEU A 35 -2.50 19.70 15.93
N THR A 36 -2.09 20.97 15.85
CA THR A 36 -2.96 22.09 16.25
C THR A 36 -4.09 22.29 15.24
N ASP A 37 -5.13 23.03 15.61
CA ASP A 37 -6.32 23.23 14.77
C ASP A 37 -6.02 23.85 13.40
N SER A 38 -4.98 24.69 13.31
CA SER A 38 -4.60 25.36 12.07
C SER A 38 -3.56 24.62 11.23
N ILE A 39 -3.03 23.49 11.70
CA ILE A 39 -2.02 22.69 10.99
C ILE A 39 -2.68 21.48 10.34
N TYR A 40 -2.34 21.25 9.07
CA TYR A 40 -2.83 20.15 8.23
C TYR A 40 -1.68 19.62 7.38
N TYR A 41 -1.80 18.40 6.91
CA TYR A 41 -0.90 17.87 5.89
C TYR A 41 -1.48 18.02 4.49
N ALA A 42 -0.58 18.12 3.52
CA ALA A 42 -0.89 18.00 2.09
C ALA A 42 0.08 17.02 1.45
N VAL A 43 -0.45 16.18 0.57
CA VAL A 43 0.28 15.15 -0.17
C VAL A 43 0.28 15.50 -1.65
N TYR A 44 1.45 15.47 -2.26
CA TYR A 44 1.69 15.76 -3.66
C TYR A 44 2.34 14.55 -4.34
N ARG A 45 2.10 14.37 -5.63
CA ARG A 45 2.64 13.29 -6.44
C ARG A 45 3.35 13.83 -7.67
N GLY A 46 4.51 13.26 -7.98
CA GLY A 46 5.26 13.51 -9.21
C GLY A 46 5.88 12.24 -9.78
N GLU A 47 6.27 12.28 -11.05
CA GLU A 47 6.97 11.17 -11.72
C GLU A 47 8.51 11.28 -11.56
N SER A 48 9.00 12.39 -11.00
CA SER A 48 10.40 12.68 -10.72
C SER A 48 10.57 13.11 -9.27
N ALA A 49 11.71 12.81 -8.62
CA ALA A 49 11.96 13.17 -7.22
C ALA A 49 12.07 14.69 -6.98
N ASP A 50 12.44 15.44 -7.99
CA ASP A 50 12.65 16.89 -7.96
C ASP A 50 11.42 17.71 -8.35
N PHE A 51 10.24 17.07 -8.52
CA PHE A 51 9.01 17.80 -8.85
C PHE A 51 8.68 18.86 -7.80
N THR A 52 8.09 19.96 -8.24
CA THR A 52 7.65 21.05 -7.34
C THR A 52 6.21 20.81 -6.91
N PRO A 53 5.92 20.82 -5.58
CA PRO A 53 4.55 20.74 -5.08
C PRO A 53 3.73 21.97 -5.47
N ASP A 54 2.67 21.76 -6.24
CA ASP A 54 1.70 22.76 -6.68
C ASP A 54 0.30 22.14 -6.82
N ASP A 55 -0.68 22.92 -7.27
CA ASP A 55 -2.07 22.46 -7.42
C ASP A 55 -2.22 21.32 -8.44
N SER A 56 -1.34 21.26 -9.46
CA SER A 56 -1.38 20.20 -10.48
C SER A 56 -0.85 18.86 -9.98
N THR A 57 0.03 18.90 -9.00
CA THR A 57 0.64 17.73 -8.35
C THR A 57 -0.09 17.31 -7.08
N LEU A 58 -1.09 18.08 -6.62
CA LEU A 58 -1.82 17.83 -5.39
C LEU A 58 -2.65 16.53 -5.48
N VAL A 59 -2.39 15.61 -4.58
CA VAL A 59 -3.22 14.42 -4.35
C VAL A 59 -4.35 14.74 -3.40
N ARG A 60 -4.03 15.28 -2.24
CA ARG A 60 -4.98 15.69 -1.21
C ARG A 60 -4.36 16.71 -0.26
N GLY A 61 -5.15 17.71 0.12
CA GLY A 61 -4.82 18.70 1.17
C GLY A 61 -5.75 18.59 2.37
N ALA A 62 -5.50 19.44 3.35
CA ALA A 62 -6.28 19.57 4.59
C ALA A 62 -6.44 18.24 5.37
N ILE A 63 -5.36 17.43 5.43
CA ILE A 63 -5.34 16.13 6.09
C ILE A 63 -4.96 16.31 7.56
N LYS A 64 -5.76 15.75 8.47
CA LYS A 64 -5.44 15.66 9.91
C LYS A 64 -4.81 14.32 10.30
N ASP A 65 -5.07 13.29 9.52
CA ASP A 65 -4.50 11.97 9.70
C ASP A 65 -3.02 11.92 9.29
N SER A 66 -2.34 10.84 9.63
CA SER A 66 -0.96 10.58 9.22
C SER A 66 -0.86 9.69 7.98
N TYR A 67 -1.90 9.64 7.16
CA TYR A 67 -1.92 8.89 5.91
C TYR A 67 -2.84 9.52 4.85
N CYS A 68 -2.62 9.12 3.60
CA CYS A 68 -3.45 9.49 2.46
C CYS A 68 -3.48 8.35 1.45
N MET A 69 -4.62 8.11 0.83
CA MET A 69 -4.75 7.17 -0.28
C MET A 69 -4.76 7.92 -1.61
N ASP A 70 -3.91 7.47 -2.55
CA ASP A 70 -3.92 7.91 -3.94
C ASP A 70 -4.44 6.77 -4.83
N THR A 71 -5.61 6.98 -5.42
CA THR A 71 -6.26 6.03 -6.33
C THR A 71 -6.14 6.43 -7.81
N ARG A 72 -5.34 7.47 -8.10
CA ARG A 72 -5.12 8.00 -9.46
C ARG A 72 -3.76 7.60 -10.00
N VAL A 73 -3.24 6.45 -9.60
CA VAL A 73 -1.96 5.92 -10.06
C VAL A 73 -2.13 5.15 -11.35
N GLY A 74 -1.21 5.34 -12.28
CA GLY A 74 -1.24 4.71 -13.59
C GLY A 74 -0.50 3.37 -13.62
N ASP A 75 -0.98 2.50 -14.49
CA ASP A 75 -0.42 1.18 -14.79
C ASP A 75 1.04 1.28 -15.30
N GLY A 76 1.95 0.51 -14.70
CA GLY A 76 3.38 0.48 -15.04
C GLY A 76 4.16 1.78 -14.78
N LYS A 77 3.52 2.82 -14.26
CA LYS A 77 4.17 4.09 -13.95
C LYS A 77 4.89 4.07 -12.61
N SER A 78 5.83 5.01 -12.46
CA SER A 78 6.55 5.23 -11.20
C SER A 78 6.25 6.60 -10.64
N TYR A 79 6.11 6.67 -9.33
CA TYR A 79 5.76 7.89 -8.63
C TYR A 79 6.68 8.15 -7.43
N TYR A 80 6.79 9.43 -7.10
CA TYR A 80 7.31 9.95 -5.85
C TYR A 80 6.23 10.77 -5.18
N TYR A 81 6.23 10.79 -3.86
CA TYR A 81 5.31 11.61 -3.06
C TYR A 81 6.08 12.58 -2.19
N LYS A 82 5.57 13.79 -2.09
CA LYS A 82 6.03 14.81 -1.15
C LYS A 82 4.91 15.15 -0.19
N VAL A 83 5.22 15.15 1.09
CA VAL A 83 4.28 15.51 2.16
C VAL A 83 4.78 16.76 2.83
N GLN A 84 3.89 17.73 3.03
CA GLN A 84 4.15 19.00 3.73
C GLN A 84 3.15 19.18 4.87
N ALA A 85 3.61 19.73 5.99
CA ALA A 85 2.71 20.37 6.95
C ALA A 85 2.40 21.78 6.46
N GLN A 86 1.15 22.19 6.53
CA GLN A 86 0.65 23.49 6.09
C GLN A 86 -0.15 24.15 7.21
N LYS A 87 0.09 25.43 7.44
CA LYS A 87 -0.73 26.26 8.30
C LYS A 87 -1.80 26.94 7.46
N LEU A 88 -3.06 26.65 7.75
CA LEU A 88 -4.19 27.25 7.07
C LEU A 88 -4.76 28.41 7.89
N ALA A 89 -5.14 29.49 7.21
CA ALA A 89 -5.97 30.55 7.77
C ALA A 89 -7.44 30.12 7.82
N MET A 90 -8.28 30.90 8.47
CA MET A 90 -9.73 30.64 8.58
C MET A 90 -10.44 30.65 7.23
N ASP A 91 -9.91 31.36 6.25
CA ASP A 91 -10.42 31.43 4.87
C ASP A 91 -9.86 30.31 3.98
N GLY A 92 -9.04 29.39 4.54
CA GLY A 92 -8.42 28.29 3.82
C GLY A 92 -7.12 28.63 3.10
N THR A 93 -6.65 29.88 3.16
CA THR A 93 -5.36 30.24 2.56
C THR A 93 -4.19 29.64 3.32
N ILE A 94 -3.12 29.26 2.58
CA ILE A 94 -1.91 28.67 3.16
C ILE A 94 -1.00 29.81 3.65
N ASN A 95 -0.85 29.94 4.96
CA ASN A 95 -0.01 30.97 5.60
C ASN A 95 1.40 30.50 5.96
N GLY A 96 1.69 29.22 5.80
CA GLY A 96 3.01 28.65 6.06
C GLY A 96 3.09 27.21 5.64
N LYS A 97 4.29 26.79 5.23
CA LYS A 97 4.59 25.42 4.81
C LYS A 97 5.85 24.93 5.50
N SER A 98 5.91 23.64 5.82
CA SER A 98 7.15 22.97 6.21
C SER A 98 8.01 22.66 4.98
N THR A 99 9.24 22.22 5.22
CA THR A 99 10.02 21.51 4.21
C THR A 99 9.30 20.23 3.76
N ASP A 100 9.54 19.84 2.52
CA ASP A 100 8.97 18.63 1.94
C ASP A 100 9.64 17.39 2.56
N ALA A 101 8.84 16.38 2.88
CA ALA A 101 9.36 15.04 3.11
C ALA A 101 9.06 14.17 1.87
N LEU A 102 10.11 13.67 1.25
CA LEU A 102 10.06 12.86 0.03
C LEU A 102 9.96 11.37 0.38
N SER A 103 9.08 10.65 -0.31
CA SER A 103 9.04 9.19 -0.27
C SER A 103 10.12 8.53 -1.13
N GLU A 104 10.31 7.24 -0.95
CA GLU A 104 10.99 6.41 -1.93
C GLU A 104 10.20 6.35 -3.26
N LYS A 105 10.87 5.93 -4.34
CA LYS A 105 10.24 5.68 -5.62
C LYS A 105 9.30 4.48 -5.53
N VAL A 106 8.09 4.64 -6.00
CA VAL A 106 7.07 3.58 -6.03
C VAL A 106 6.69 3.29 -7.47
N ALA A 107 7.13 2.12 -7.97
CA ALA A 107 6.71 1.64 -9.28
C ALA A 107 5.38 0.90 -9.17
N GLN A 108 4.41 1.27 -9.99
CA GLN A 108 3.16 0.54 -10.13
C GLN A 108 3.37 -0.70 -10.99
N ASP A 109 2.65 -1.75 -10.64
CA ASP A 109 2.62 -2.95 -11.47
C ASP A 109 1.80 -2.70 -12.73
N THR A 110 2.17 -3.36 -13.80
CA THR A 110 1.29 -3.49 -14.95
C THR A 110 0.10 -4.41 -14.62
N GLN A 111 -0.99 -4.26 -15.38
CA GLN A 111 -2.14 -5.15 -15.23
C GLN A 111 -1.73 -6.63 -15.40
N GLU A 112 -0.84 -6.91 -16.35
CA GLU A 112 -0.34 -8.27 -16.58
C GLU A 112 0.42 -8.83 -15.38
N GLU A 113 1.33 -8.05 -14.77
CA GLU A 113 2.07 -8.45 -13.56
C GLU A 113 1.14 -8.67 -12.36
N TYR A 114 0.14 -7.81 -12.21
CA TYR A 114 -0.87 -7.97 -11.17
C TYR A 114 -1.72 -9.24 -11.37
N GLU A 115 -2.19 -9.48 -12.61
CA GLU A 115 -2.97 -10.67 -12.93
C GLU A 115 -2.20 -11.97 -12.72
N LYS A 116 -0.90 -11.99 -13.01
CA LYS A 116 -0.03 -13.14 -12.73
C LYS A 116 0.04 -13.47 -11.23
N ARG A 117 0.00 -12.45 -10.36
CA ARG A 117 0.02 -12.64 -8.91
C ARG A 117 -1.29 -13.09 -8.30
N LEU A 118 -2.41 -12.83 -8.96
CA LEU A 118 -3.73 -13.26 -8.47
C LEU A 118 -3.96 -14.78 -8.54
N GLY A 119 -3.07 -15.51 -9.20
CA GLY A 119 -3.19 -16.95 -9.38
C GLY A 119 -4.21 -17.34 -10.45
N SER A 120 -4.65 -18.60 -10.40
CA SER A 120 -5.63 -19.13 -11.35
C SER A 120 -7.01 -18.53 -11.11
N LYS A 121 -7.73 -18.21 -12.18
CA LYS A 121 -9.11 -17.71 -12.13
C LYS A 121 -10.05 -18.80 -12.65
N ASP A 122 -11.20 -18.96 -12.03
CA ASP A 122 -12.19 -20.00 -12.34
C ASP A 122 -12.67 -20.00 -13.80
N TYR A 123 -12.60 -18.86 -14.49
CA TYR A 123 -13.00 -18.74 -15.90
C TYR A 123 -11.87 -19.07 -16.90
N ARG A 124 -10.66 -19.38 -16.41
CA ARG A 124 -9.53 -19.74 -17.27
C ARG A 124 -9.37 -21.25 -17.32
N ASP A 125 -9.12 -21.77 -18.52
CA ASP A 125 -8.92 -23.20 -18.74
C ASP A 125 -7.63 -23.67 -18.06
N SER A 126 -7.76 -24.61 -17.14
CA SER A 126 -6.67 -25.18 -16.37
C SER A 126 -6.62 -26.70 -16.49
N MET A 127 -5.45 -27.25 -16.28
CA MET A 127 -5.22 -28.68 -16.15
C MET A 127 -4.95 -28.99 -14.68
N GLU A 128 -5.80 -29.82 -14.08
CA GLU A 128 -5.64 -30.25 -12.69
C GLU A 128 -4.58 -31.33 -12.55
N ILE A 129 -3.82 -31.28 -11.48
CA ILE A 129 -2.82 -32.23 -11.06
C ILE A 129 -3.11 -32.65 -9.62
N SER A 130 -3.43 -33.92 -9.40
CA SER A 130 -3.61 -34.45 -8.04
C SER A 130 -2.36 -35.18 -7.59
N THR A 131 -1.90 -34.90 -6.38
CA THR A 131 -0.81 -35.61 -5.74
C THR A 131 -1.27 -36.17 -4.40
N PRO A 132 -0.56 -37.15 -3.79
CA PRO A 132 -0.91 -37.65 -2.45
C PRO A 132 -0.92 -36.56 -1.35
N ASN A 133 -0.18 -35.47 -1.56
CA ASN A 133 0.02 -34.43 -0.55
C ASN A 133 -0.64 -33.08 -0.90
N GLY A 134 -1.41 -33.01 -1.98
CA GLY A 134 -2.08 -31.78 -2.36
C GLY A 134 -2.59 -31.79 -3.80
N THR A 135 -3.24 -30.70 -4.17
CA THR A 135 -3.79 -30.48 -5.50
C THR A 135 -3.07 -29.34 -6.21
N GLY A 136 -2.86 -29.50 -7.49
CA GLY A 136 -2.28 -28.46 -8.33
C GLY A 136 -3.13 -28.19 -9.55
N SER A 137 -2.96 -27.00 -10.13
CA SER A 137 -3.54 -26.65 -11.42
C SER A 137 -2.54 -25.86 -12.25
N VAL A 138 -2.52 -26.11 -13.55
CA VAL A 138 -1.74 -25.33 -14.50
C VAL A 138 -2.71 -24.58 -15.42
N GLU A 139 -2.67 -23.26 -15.37
CA GLU A 139 -3.43 -22.43 -16.29
C GLU A 139 -2.83 -22.52 -17.70
N LYS A 140 -3.62 -22.98 -18.68
CA LYS A 140 -3.11 -23.27 -20.03
C LYS A 140 -2.70 -22.04 -20.82
N SER A 141 -3.32 -20.88 -20.53
CA SER A 141 -3.06 -19.64 -21.28
C SER A 141 -1.72 -18.97 -20.92
N GLN A 142 -1.30 -19.09 -19.67
CA GLN A 142 -0.09 -18.42 -19.14
C GLN A 142 0.93 -19.38 -18.53
N GLY A 143 0.59 -20.66 -18.41
CA GLY A 143 1.45 -21.68 -17.79
C GLY A 143 1.66 -21.46 -16.28
N ASN A 144 0.75 -20.74 -15.61
CA ASN A 144 0.86 -20.53 -14.18
C ASN A 144 0.52 -21.81 -13.43
N LEU A 145 1.49 -22.33 -12.66
CA LEU A 145 1.27 -23.46 -11.76
C LEU A 145 0.82 -22.92 -10.39
N MET A 146 -0.36 -23.33 -9.98
CA MET A 146 -0.86 -23.22 -8.62
C MET A 146 -0.79 -24.58 -7.95
N TYR A 147 -0.35 -24.64 -6.70
CA TYR A 147 -0.34 -25.86 -5.91
C TYR A 147 -0.78 -25.58 -4.49
N GLU A 148 -1.68 -26.38 -3.96
CA GLU A 148 -2.20 -26.26 -2.61
C GLU A 148 -1.99 -27.55 -1.83
N SER A 149 -1.56 -27.42 -0.58
CA SER A 149 -1.36 -28.53 0.34
C SER A 149 -1.75 -28.13 1.74
N THR A 150 -2.60 -28.93 2.38
CA THR A 150 -2.92 -28.79 3.80
C THR A 150 -2.00 -29.68 4.62
N ASP A 151 -1.14 -29.06 5.44
CA ASP A 151 -0.16 -29.77 6.26
C ASP A 151 -0.80 -30.39 7.51
N PHE A 152 -1.73 -29.67 8.11
CA PHE A 152 -2.55 -30.18 9.22
C PHE A 152 -3.89 -29.43 9.30
N SER A 153 -4.87 -30.13 9.85
CA SER A 153 -6.16 -29.56 10.22
C SER A 153 -6.57 -30.14 11.57
N ILE A 154 -6.74 -29.25 12.55
CA ILE A 154 -7.16 -29.61 13.91
C ILE A 154 -8.59 -29.11 14.11
N PRO A 155 -9.58 -30.00 14.14
CA PRO A 155 -10.96 -29.59 14.35
C PRO A 155 -11.19 -29.04 15.76
N SER A 156 -11.96 -27.97 15.86
CA SER A 156 -12.36 -27.35 17.12
C SER A 156 -13.84 -26.97 17.08
N LEU A 157 -14.45 -26.78 18.26
CA LEU A 157 -15.86 -26.42 18.38
C LEU A 157 -16.19 -25.02 17.84
N LEU A 158 -15.21 -24.12 17.81
CA LEU A 158 -15.43 -22.72 17.42
C LEU A 158 -14.71 -22.36 16.11
N LEU A 159 -13.48 -22.78 15.94
CA LEU A 159 -12.66 -22.47 14.79
C LEU A 159 -11.66 -23.61 14.53
N ASN A 160 -11.71 -24.19 13.36
CA ASN A 160 -10.69 -25.16 12.96
C ASN A 160 -9.33 -24.48 12.79
N LEU A 161 -8.30 -25.08 13.35
CA LEU A 161 -6.92 -24.65 13.12
C LEU A 161 -6.37 -25.43 11.94
N GLU A 162 -6.15 -24.76 10.81
CA GLU A 162 -5.68 -25.39 9.58
C GLU A 162 -4.51 -24.62 9.00
N LEU A 163 -3.42 -25.33 8.71
CA LEU A 163 -2.30 -24.77 7.96
C LEU A 163 -2.37 -25.27 6.53
N THR A 164 -2.73 -24.38 5.63
CA THR A 164 -2.71 -24.60 4.18
C THR A 164 -1.61 -23.74 3.57
N ARG A 165 -0.80 -24.37 2.71
CA ARG A 165 0.23 -23.72 1.91
C ARG A 165 -0.22 -23.66 0.46
N THR A 166 -0.07 -22.49 -0.15
CA THR A 166 -0.37 -22.27 -1.56
C THR A 166 0.88 -21.78 -2.29
N TYR A 167 1.18 -22.39 -3.40
CA TYR A 167 2.26 -21.97 -4.29
C TYR A 167 1.69 -21.37 -5.58
N ASN A 168 2.25 -20.23 -5.99
CA ASN A 168 1.95 -19.59 -7.27
C ASN A 168 3.28 -19.34 -8.01
N SER A 169 3.52 -20.10 -9.10
CA SER A 169 4.79 -20.08 -9.84
C SER A 169 5.12 -18.73 -10.48
N GLN A 170 4.13 -17.89 -10.72
CA GLN A 170 4.31 -16.56 -11.32
C GLN A 170 4.34 -15.41 -10.29
N SER A 171 4.14 -15.72 -9.02
CA SER A 171 4.29 -14.71 -7.97
C SER A 171 5.76 -14.41 -7.68
N ASP A 172 6.08 -13.13 -7.60
CA ASP A 172 7.40 -12.63 -7.21
C ASP A 172 7.50 -12.34 -5.69
N LYS A 173 6.39 -12.49 -4.97
CA LYS A 173 6.37 -12.32 -3.51
C LYS A 173 7.21 -13.40 -2.84
N GLU A 174 8.01 -12.98 -1.87
CA GLU A 174 8.81 -13.87 -1.03
C GLU A 174 8.25 -13.87 0.39
N GLY A 175 7.74 -15.01 0.82
CA GLY A 175 7.24 -15.25 2.17
C GLY A 175 8.19 -16.12 3.00
N MET A 176 7.78 -16.52 4.19
CA MET A 176 8.57 -17.40 5.08
C MET A 176 8.95 -18.75 4.43
N LEU A 177 8.16 -19.23 3.50
CA LEU A 177 8.35 -20.50 2.79
C LEU A 177 9.11 -20.35 1.47
N GLY A 178 9.55 -19.12 1.12
CA GLY A 178 10.24 -18.79 -0.10
C GLY A 178 9.36 -18.12 -1.16
N LYS A 179 9.95 -17.87 -2.33
CA LYS A 179 9.29 -17.16 -3.42
C LYS A 179 8.09 -17.92 -3.96
N GLY A 180 6.96 -17.22 -4.10
CA GLY A 180 5.71 -17.75 -4.65
C GLY A 180 4.90 -18.59 -3.66
N TRP A 181 5.39 -18.79 -2.43
CA TRP A 181 4.68 -19.51 -1.40
C TRP A 181 3.91 -18.58 -0.45
N TYR A 182 2.72 -19.01 -0.10
CA TYR A 182 1.83 -18.38 0.87
C TYR A 182 1.36 -19.42 1.88
N ASP A 183 0.98 -19.00 3.06
CA ASP A 183 0.35 -19.86 4.07
C ASP A 183 -0.87 -19.17 4.70
N SER A 184 -1.78 -19.98 5.22
CA SER A 184 -3.04 -19.50 5.80
C SER A 184 -2.88 -18.67 7.08
N PHE A 185 -1.68 -18.65 7.69
CA PHE A 185 -1.39 -17.85 8.89
C PHE A 185 -0.67 -16.54 8.56
N HIS A 186 -0.26 -16.33 7.33
CA HIS A 186 0.42 -15.10 6.92
C HIS A 186 -0.59 -13.96 6.79
N LYS A 187 -0.94 -13.38 7.93
CA LYS A 187 -1.83 -12.23 8.04
C LYS A 187 -1.04 -11.04 8.53
N GLU A 188 -1.25 -9.89 7.92
CA GLU A 188 -0.61 -8.64 8.34
C GLU A 188 -1.62 -7.74 9.02
N LEU A 189 -1.22 -7.24 10.20
CA LEU A 189 -1.93 -6.17 10.88
C LEU A 189 -0.99 -4.96 10.94
N TYR A 190 -1.41 -3.84 10.42
CA TYR A 190 -0.63 -2.61 10.47
C TYR A 190 -1.49 -1.41 10.84
N GLN A 191 -0.87 -0.41 11.43
CA GLN A 191 -1.53 0.81 11.87
C GLN A 191 -1.38 1.91 10.82
N LEU A 192 -2.51 2.56 10.48
CA LEU A 192 -2.55 3.78 9.69
C LEU A 192 -3.30 4.86 10.50
N GLY A 193 -2.57 5.85 11.02
CA GLY A 193 -3.16 6.82 11.93
C GLY A 193 -3.74 6.15 13.18
N ASP A 194 -5.04 6.28 13.40
CA ASP A 194 -5.76 5.62 14.50
C ASP A 194 -6.42 4.30 14.07
N ASP A 195 -6.39 3.97 12.78
CA ASP A 195 -7.00 2.78 12.23
C ASP A 195 -6.05 1.58 12.25
N LEU A 196 -6.58 0.40 12.56
CA LEU A 196 -5.91 -0.88 12.36
C LEU A 196 -6.40 -1.50 11.05
N VAL A 197 -5.46 -1.76 10.15
CA VAL A 197 -5.74 -2.37 8.86
C VAL A 197 -5.27 -3.82 8.87
N PHE A 198 -6.20 -4.73 8.61
CA PHE A 198 -5.92 -6.15 8.42
C PHE A 198 -5.75 -6.42 6.92
N GLN A 199 -4.67 -7.12 6.57
CA GLN A 199 -4.41 -7.60 5.23
C GLN A 199 -4.31 -9.10 5.23
N ASP A 200 -5.15 -9.73 4.42
CA ASP A 200 -5.22 -11.16 4.15
C ASP A 200 -4.46 -11.48 2.86
#